data_38ce3d9d11fc4a73a97605c13364036f
#
_entry.id   38ce3d9d11fc4a73a97605c13364036f
#
_cell.length_a   1.000
_cell.length_b   1.000
_cell.length_c   1.000
_cell.angle_alpha   90.00
_cell.angle_beta   90.00
_cell.angle_gamma   90.00
#
_symmetry.space_group_name_H-M   'P 1'
#
loop_
_entity.id
_entity.type
_entity.pdbx_description
1 polymer ?
#
loop_
_entity_poly.entity_id
_entity_poly.type
_entity_poly.pdbx_seq_one_letter_code
_entity_poly.pdbx_strand_id
1 'polypeptide(L)'
;GLALMIGMVAVVPTSDTFASVLMGIPGSSASQATVLDGFPMAKKGQAARALSAAFTSSLFGGLVGAAFLTLFIVVARPIVLSFGLPEMLMISILGLSMVAVLAGRVALKGLAAAGLGLLIGTIGEADAGGSLRMATYDIPYLTDGLKLVIVGLGIFAVPEIVSLLRQDRAISKEAKLGAGWGDGVRDWVANKWLSVRCSLIGVVVGVIPGLGGSVVDWIAYGHAVQTTKDKSNFGKGEVRGVIGPESSNNAKEGGGLVPTLLFGIPGSGSMAIFIGAIALLGSGEIEVGPSMLRDNLDITYSIVWLLALANVVGTLLCIA
;
A
#
# COMPACT_ATOMS: atom_id res chain seq x y z
N GLY A 1 -3.21 18.08 -6.64
CA GLY A 1 -3.87 17.18 -5.68
C GLY A 1 -3.59 15.72 -6.00
N LEU A 2 -4.19 15.17 -7.07
CA LEU A 2 -4.13 13.74 -7.42
C LEU A 2 -2.69 13.21 -7.54
N ALA A 3 -1.83 13.91 -8.29
CA ALA A 3 -0.43 13.49 -8.48
C ALA A 3 0.35 13.38 -7.17
N LEU A 4 0.14 14.31 -6.23
CA LEU A 4 0.78 14.28 -4.92
C LEU A 4 0.34 13.04 -4.13
N MET A 5 -0.93 12.72 -4.17
CA MET A 5 -1.50 11.58 -3.41
C MET A 5 -1.05 10.24 -3.95
N ILE A 6 -1.07 10.07 -5.28
CA ILE A 6 -0.52 8.87 -5.92
C ILE A 6 0.98 8.76 -5.66
N GLY A 7 1.69 9.89 -5.73
CA GLY A 7 3.11 9.94 -5.39
C GLY A 7 3.40 9.44 -3.97
N MET A 8 2.61 9.86 -2.98
CA MET A 8 2.76 9.37 -1.60
C MET A 8 2.49 7.87 -1.51
N VAL A 9 1.39 7.37 -2.09
CA VAL A 9 1.08 5.93 -2.07
C VAL A 9 2.22 5.10 -2.70
N ALA A 10 2.78 5.59 -3.81
CA ALA A 10 3.84 4.90 -4.55
C ALA A 10 5.18 4.83 -3.82
N VAL A 11 5.56 5.90 -3.10
CA VAL A 11 6.94 6.10 -2.61
C VAL A 11 7.08 5.78 -1.11
N VAL A 12 5.99 5.79 -0.34
CA VAL A 12 6.03 5.43 1.09
C VAL A 12 6.76 4.11 1.34
N PRO A 13 6.48 3.00 0.63
CA PRO A 13 7.20 1.75 0.85
C PRO A 13 8.71 1.85 0.62
N THR A 14 9.14 2.67 -0.34
CA THR A 14 10.56 2.90 -0.62
C THR A 14 11.23 3.73 0.47
N SER A 15 10.56 4.77 0.99
CA SER A 15 11.11 5.64 2.03
C SER A 15 11.26 4.93 3.38
N ASP A 16 10.40 3.97 3.68
CA ASP A 16 10.43 3.16 4.90
C ASP A 16 11.73 2.36 5.07
N THR A 17 12.40 2.07 3.97
CA THR A 17 13.66 1.33 3.92
C THR A 17 14.79 2.02 4.67
N PHE A 18 14.83 3.36 4.71
CA PHE A 18 15.84 4.09 5.48
C PHE A 18 15.79 3.73 6.97
N ALA A 19 14.61 3.78 7.55
CA ALA A 19 14.43 3.44 8.97
C ALA A 19 14.77 1.96 9.22
N SER A 20 14.33 1.08 8.32
CA SER A 20 14.53 -0.37 8.45
C SER A 20 16.01 -0.75 8.37
N VAL A 21 16.74 -0.19 7.44
CA VAL A 21 18.17 -0.51 7.21
C VAL A 21 19.06 0.21 8.20
N LEU A 22 18.88 1.53 8.40
CA LEU A 22 19.81 2.33 9.17
C LEU A 22 19.56 2.28 10.68
N MET A 23 18.30 2.18 11.10
CA MET A 23 17.92 2.24 12.50
C MET A 23 17.48 0.89 13.08
N GLY A 24 17.17 -0.08 12.24
CA GLY A 24 16.65 -1.38 12.68
C GLY A 24 15.21 -1.29 13.22
N ILE A 25 14.46 -0.30 12.79
CA ILE A 25 13.08 -0.06 13.17
C ILE A 25 12.26 -0.05 11.87
N PRO A 26 11.18 -0.83 11.78
CA PRO A 26 10.32 -0.77 10.59
C PRO A 26 9.79 0.65 10.39
N GLY A 27 9.96 1.23 9.20
CA GLY A 27 9.40 2.54 8.87
C GLY A 27 7.87 2.49 8.83
N SER A 28 7.33 1.35 8.39
CA SER A 28 5.90 1.01 8.47
C SER A 28 5.73 -0.49 8.70
N SER A 29 4.48 -0.93 8.79
CA SER A 29 4.15 -2.37 8.87
C SER A 29 4.62 -3.16 7.64
N ALA A 30 4.91 -2.48 6.55
CA ALA A 30 5.30 -3.07 5.28
C ALA A 30 6.82 -3.28 5.12
N SER A 31 7.64 -2.82 6.06
CA SER A 31 9.10 -2.93 6.01
C SER A 31 9.70 -3.74 7.15
N GLN A 32 8.89 -4.56 7.82
CA GLN A 32 9.31 -5.35 8.99
C GLN A 32 10.33 -6.43 8.63
N ALA A 33 10.13 -7.14 7.53
CA ALA A 33 11.01 -8.22 7.11
C ALA A 33 12.36 -7.68 6.61
N THR A 34 12.37 -6.51 5.95
CA THR A 34 13.61 -5.85 5.52
C THR A 34 14.56 -5.56 6.67
N VAL A 35 14.05 -5.28 7.88
CA VAL A 35 14.86 -5.06 9.08
C VAL A 35 15.74 -6.27 9.40
N LEU A 36 15.26 -7.50 9.19
CA LEU A 36 15.96 -8.71 9.60
C LEU A 36 17.35 -8.87 8.98
N ASP A 37 17.50 -8.43 7.75
CA ASP A 37 18.76 -8.54 7.02
C ASP A 37 19.36 -7.17 6.70
N GLY A 38 18.56 -6.16 6.42
CA GLY A 38 19.02 -4.82 6.10
C GLY A 38 19.81 -4.17 7.24
N PHE A 39 19.29 -4.23 8.47
CA PHE A 39 19.98 -3.69 9.62
C PHE A 39 21.28 -4.43 10.00
N PRO A 40 21.33 -5.77 10.02
CA PRO A 40 22.61 -6.49 10.14
C PRO A 40 23.64 -6.14 9.06
N MET A 41 23.23 -5.89 7.80
CA MET A 41 24.12 -5.40 6.75
C MET A 41 24.68 -4.01 7.11
N ALA A 42 23.82 -3.10 7.57
CA ALA A 42 24.24 -1.76 8.00
C ALA A 42 25.25 -1.82 9.17
N LYS A 43 25.01 -2.69 10.15
CA LYS A 43 25.94 -2.94 11.27
C LYS A 43 27.32 -3.44 10.81
N LYS A 44 27.38 -4.15 9.69
CA LYS A 44 28.63 -4.62 9.06
C LYS A 44 29.28 -3.54 8.17
N GLY A 45 28.78 -2.30 8.16
CA GLY A 45 29.28 -1.22 7.30
C GLY A 45 28.83 -1.31 5.85
N GLN A 46 27.82 -2.11 5.55
CA GLN A 46 27.26 -2.34 4.21
C GLN A 46 25.91 -1.63 4.01
N ALA A 47 25.68 -0.51 4.70
CA ALA A 47 24.41 0.20 4.63
C ALA A 47 24.09 0.68 3.20
N ALA A 48 25.06 1.27 2.50
CA ALA A 48 24.89 1.70 1.12
C ALA A 48 24.56 0.53 0.17
N ARG A 49 25.16 -0.64 0.37
CA ARG A 49 24.86 -1.86 -0.39
C ARG A 49 23.42 -2.34 -0.13
N ALA A 50 23.00 -2.34 1.13
CA ALA A 50 21.63 -2.73 1.49
C ALA A 50 20.59 -1.77 0.92
N LEU A 51 20.81 -0.45 1.06
CA LEU A 51 19.92 0.58 0.54
C LEU A 51 19.84 0.56 -0.98
N SER A 52 20.95 0.43 -1.68
CA SER A 52 20.92 0.39 -3.15
C SER A 52 20.24 -0.88 -3.69
N ALA A 53 20.43 -2.04 -3.03
CA ALA A 53 19.72 -3.26 -3.37
C ALA A 53 18.22 -3.08 -3.13
N ALA A 54 17.84 -2.48 -2.00
CA ALA A 54 16.45 -2.19 -1.65
C ALA A 54 15.79 -1.25 -2.66
N PHE A 55 16.38 -0.08 -2.92
CA PHE A 55 15.82 0.92 -3.83
C PHE A 55 15.69 0.42 -5.26
N THR A 56 16.68 -0.34 -5.74
CA THR A 56 16.59 -0.98 -7.06
C THR A 56 15.46 -2.01 -7.10
N SER A 57 15.29 -2.79 -6.04
CA SER A 57 14.21 -3.78 -5.90
C SER A 57 12.83 -3.12 -5.83
N SER A 58 12.71 -2.04 -5.06
CA SER A 58 11.50 -1.25 -4.90
C SER A 58 11.09 -0.59 -6.23
N LEU A 59 12.04 0.01 -6.93
CA LEU A 59 11.80 0.58 -8.27
C LEU A 59 11.28 -0.49 -9.23
N PHE A 60 11.97 -1.62 -9.31
CA PHE A 60 11.54 -2.71 -10.18
C PHE A 60 10.14 -3.23 -9.81
N GLY A 61 9.90 -3.44 -8.52
CA GLY A 61 8.59 -3.86 -8.01
C GLY A 61 7.48 -2.87 -8.36
N GLY A 62 7.71 -1.59 -8.16
CA GLY A 62 6.76 -0.53 -8.49
C GLY A 62 6.43 -0.47 -9.99
N LEU A 63 7.44 -0.63 -10.87
CA LEU A 63 7.23 -0.69 -12.31
C LEU A 63 6.45 -1.95 -12.74
N VAL A 64 6.74 -3.11 -12.12
CA VAL A 64 5.97 -4.35 -12.34
C VAL A 64 4.52 -4.16 -11.88
N GLY A 65 4.29 -3.53 -10.73
CA GLY A 65 2.96 -3.21 -10.23
C GLY A 65 2.17 -2.30 -11.17
N ALA A 66 2.81 -1.24 -11.68
CA ALA A 66 2.21 -0.32 -12.64
C ALA A 66 1.90 -1.01 -13.98
N ALA A 67 2.81 -1.83 -14.50
CA ALA A 67 2.61 -2.60 -15.72
C ALA A 67 1.45 -3.61 -15.56
N PHE A 68 1.40 -4.31 -14.42
CA PHE A 68 0.31 -5.23 -14.11
C PHE A 68 -1.03 -4.48 -14.06
N LEU A 69 -1.09 -3.36 -13.35
CA LEU A 69 -2.32 -2.56 -13.24
C LEU A 69 -2.79 -2.09 -14.63
N THR A 70 -1.87 -1.65 -15.49
CA THR A 70 -2.18 -1.28 -16.88
C THR A 70 -2.85 -2.42 -17.64
N LEU A 71 -2.23 -3.61 -17.63
CA LEU A 71 -2.76 -4.79 -18.31
C LEU A 71 -4.09 -5.24 -17.70
N PHE A 72 -4.19 -5.19 -16.38
CA PHE A 72 -5.39 -5.60 -15.67
C PHE A 72 -6.58 -4.69 -15.98
N ILE A 73 -6.40 -3.37 -16.07
CA ILE A 73 -7.45 -2.43 -16.45
C ILE A 73 -8.00 -2.77 -17.84
N VAL A 74 -7.12 -3.05 -18.81
CA VAL A 74 -7.56 -3.40 -20.17
C VAL A 74 -8.45 -4.64 -20.17
N VAL A 75 -8.06 -5.69 -19.42
CA VAL A 75 -8.79 -6.97 -19.37
C VAL A 75 -10.04 -6.87 -18.49
N ALA A 76 -9.93 -6.20 -17.35
CA ALA A 76 -11.01 -6.14 -16.36
C ALA A 76 -12.11 -5.14 -16.74
N ARG A 77 -11.79 -4.07 -17.47
CA ARG A 77 -12.75 -3.02 -17.84
C ARG A 77 -14.04 -3.57 -18.46
N PRO A 78 -14.02 -4.38 -19.53
CA PRO A 78 -15.26 -4.91 -20.12
C PRO A 78 -16.05 -5.78 -19.15
N ILE A 79 -15.37 -6.51 -18.27
CA ILE A 79 -16.01 -7.36 -17.25
C ILE A 79 -16.69 -6.48 -16.20
N VAL A 80 -15.98 -5.51 -15.62
CA VAL A 80 -16.51 -4.61 -14.59
C VAL A 80 -17.69 -3.79 -15.13
N LEU A 81 -17.61 -3.32 -16.37
CA LEU A 81 -18.69 -2.55 -16.99
C LEU A 81 -19.93 -3.40 -17.34
N SER A 82 -19.82 -4.72 -17.34
CA SER A 82 -20.96 -5.63 -17.48
C SER A 82 -21.69 -5.91 -16.17
N PHE A 83 -21.10 -5.51 -15.03
CA PHE A 83 -21.71 -5.72 -13.72
C PHE A 83 -22.92 -4.80 -13.51
N GLY A 84 -24.01 -5.38 -13.05
CA GLY A 84 -25.20 -4.66 -12.60
C GLY A 84 -25.17 -4.45 -11.08
N LEU A 85 -26.27 -3.90 -10.56
CA LEU A 85 -26.44 -3.67 -9.12
C LEU A 85 -26.27 -4.94 -8.26
N PRO A 86 -26.79 -6.13 -8.68
CA PRO A 86 -26.59 -7.36 -7.90
C PRO A 86 -25.12 -7.76 -7.75
N GLU A 87 -24.32 -7.67 -8.82
CA GLU A 87 -22.91 -8.01 -8.78
C GLU A 87 -22.14 -7.02 -7.90
N MET A 88 -22.45 -5.73 -7.98
CA MET A 88 -21.86 -4.71 -7.13
C MET A 88 -22.18 -4.93 -5.65
N LEU A 89 -23.42 -5.32 -5.33
CA LEU A 89 -23.81 -5.70 -3.98
C LEU A 89 -22.98 -6.90 -3.48
N MET A 90 -22.82 -7.93 -4.31
CA MET A 90 -22.02 -9.11 -3.93
C MET A 90 -20.54 -8.76 -3.71
N ILE A 91 -19.96 -7.88 -4.51
CA ILE A 91 -18.60 -7.40 -4.32
C ILE A 91 -18.47 -6.61 -3.01
N SER A 92 -19.46 -5.77 -2.69
CA SER A 92 -19.48 -5.03 -1.42
C SER A 92 -19.58 -5.97 -0.21
N ILE A 93 -20.42 -7.01 -0.28
CA ILE A 93 -20.51 -8.06 0.74
C ILE A 93 -19.18 -8.84 0.85
N LEU A 94 -18.55 -9.15 -0.27
CA LEU A 94 -17.22 -9.78 -0.29
C LEU A 94 -16.19 -8.90 0.42
N GLY A 95 -16.14 -7.60 0.11
CA GLY A 95 -15.24 -6.64 0.76
C GLY A 95 -15.45 -6.59 2.28
N LEU A 96 -16.72 -6.53 2.73
CA LEU A 96 -17.05 -6.57 4.15
C LEU A 96 -16.69 -7.90 4.81
N SER A 97 -16.88 -9.03 4.13
CA SER A 97 -16.53 -10.36 4.66
C SER A 97 -15.00 -10.51 4.84
N MET A 98 -14.21 -9.90 3.97
CA MET A 98 -12.74 -9.90 4.09
C MET A 98 -12.28 -9.19 5.37
N VAL A 99 -13.00 -8.18 5.87
CA VAL A 99 -12.68 -7.53 7.14
C VAL A 99 -12.69 -8.54 8.30
N ALA A 100 -13.67 -9.46 8.33
CA ALA A 100 -13.73 -10.50 9.35
C ALA A 100 -12.54 -11.46 9.28
N VAL A 101 -12.10 -11.83 8.07
CA VAL A 101 -10.92 -12.68 7.83
C VAL A 101 -9.65 -11.97 8.29
N LEU A 102 -9.51 -10.68 8.02
CA LEU A 102 -8.35 -9.87 8.36
C LEU A 102 -8.25 -9.51 9.83
N ALA A 103 -9.34 -9.60 10.59
CA ALA A 103 -9.34 -9.39 12.04
C ALA A 103 -8.51 -10.44 12.83
N GLY A 104 -7.89 -11.40 12.15
CA GLY A 104 -6.99 -12.38 12.71
C GLY A 104 -7.70 -13.35 13.66
N ARG A 105 -7.12 -13.56 14.87
CA ARG A 105 -7.61 -14.57 15.82
C ARG A 105 -9.01 -14.32 16.38
N VAL A 106 -9.57 -13.11 16.22
CA VAL A 106 -10.85 -12.74 16.81
C VAL A 106 -11.75 -12.10 15.75
N ALA A 107 -12.32 -12.94 14.87
CA ALA A 107 -13.23 -12.52 13.80
C ALA A 107 -14.40 -11.64 14.31
N LEU A 108 -14.87 -11.86 15.54
CA LEU A 108 -15.93 -11.06 16.14
C LEU A 108 -15.56 -9.58 16.28
N LYS A 109 -14.29 -9.27 16.57
CA LYS A 109 -13.82 -7.86 16.61
C LYS A 109 -13.85 -7.21 15.23
N GLY A 110 -13.50 -7.97 14.17
CA GLY A 110 -13.61 -7.49 12.79
C GLY A 110 -15.04 -7.23 12.39
N LEU A 111 -15.96 -8.14 12.71
CA LEU A 111 -17.39 -7.95 12.46
C LEU A 111 -17.96 -6.76 13.23
N ALA A 112 -17.57 -6.58 14.50
CA ALA A 112 -17.97 -5.42 15.29
C ALA A 112 -17.47 -4.11 14.67
N ALA A 113 -16.21 -4.08 14.22
CA ALA A 113 -15.64 -2.92 13.54
C ALA A 113 -16.34 -2.63 12.21
N ALA A 114 -16.65 -3.67 11.42
CA ALA A 114 -17.42 -3.52 10.18
C ALA A 114 -18.84 -2.99 10.47
N GLY A 115 -19.51 -3.50 11.49
CA GLY A 115 -20.82 -3.01 11.94
C GLY A 115 -20.78 -1.54 12.36
N LEU A 116 -19.77 -1.14 13.12
CA LEU A 116 -19.54 0.27 13.47
C LEU A 116 -19.31 1.14 12.24
N GLY A 117 -18.50 0.66 11.28
CA GLY A 117 -18.26 1.37 10.01
C GLY A 117 -19.55 1.55 9.21
N LEU A 118 -20.37 0.51 9.12
CA LEU A 118 -21.69 0.59 8.48
C LEU A 118 -22.62 1.60 9.18
N LEU A 119 -22.67 1.58 10.51
CA LEU A 119 -23.46 2.55 11.28
C LEU A 119 -22.98 3.98 11.05
N ILE A 120 -21.69 4.21 11.04
CA ILE A 120 -21.10 5.53 10.72
C ILE A 120 -21.47 5.94 9.30
N GLY A 121 -21.43 5.02 8.34
CA GLY A 121 -21.81 5.26 6.95
C GLY A 121 -23.32 5.54 6.75
N THR A 122 -24.16 5.26 7.73
CA THR A 122 -25.60 5.62 7.67
C THR A 122 -25.91 7.02 8.21
N ILE A 123 -24.92 7.75 8.74
CA ILE A 123 -25.11 9.14 9.20
C ILE A 123 -25.26 10.04 7.97
N GLY A 124 -26.27 10.90 7.99
CA GLY A 124 -26.54 11.86 6.93
C GLY A 124 -27.79 11.58 6.10
N GLU A 125 -27.88 12.23 4.95
CA GLU A 125 -28.98 12.05 4.02
C GLU A 125 -28.85 10.72 3.27
N ALA A 126 -29.99 10.07 3.01
CA ALA A 126 -30.00 8.85 2.20
C ALA A 126 -30.00 9.21 0.71
N ASP A 127 -29.07 8.64 -0.08
CA ASP A 127 -28.99 8.83 -1.53
C ASP A 127 -30.30 8.48 -2.24
N ALA A 128 -31.02 7.46 -1.75
CA ALA A 128 -32.34 7.09 -2.23
C ALA A 128 -33.41 7.72 -1.34
N GLY A 129 -34.06 8.78 -1.83
CA GLY A 129 -35.24 9.35 -1.20
C GLY A 129 -35.01 10.55 -0.27
N GLY A 130 -33.77 11.03 -0.11
CA GLY A 130 -33.46 12.29 0.60
C GLY A 130 -33.85 12.31 2.09
N SER A 131 -34.03 11.14 2.72
CA SER A 131 -34.40 11.10 4.15
C SER A 131 -33.16 11.25 5.04
N LEU A 132 -33.22 12.16 6.01
CA LEU A 132 -32.20 12.33 7.03
C LEU A 132 -32.21 11.16 8.00
N ARG A 133 -31.04 10.63 8.34
CA ARG A 133 -30.84 9.47 9.22
C ARG A 133 -29.93 9.83 10.38
N MET A 134 -30.02 9.06 11.48
CA MET A 134 -29.12 9.13 12.63
C MET A 134 -29.05 10.51 13.31
N ALA A 135 -30.21 11.09 13.64
CA ALA A 135 -30.31 12.35 14.39
C ALA A 135 -29.63 13.57 13.73
N THR A 136 -29.51 13.57 12.42
CA THR A 136 -28.92 14.70 11.66
C THR A 136 -29.86 15.91 11.58
N TYR A 137 -31.10 15.77 12.03
CA TYR A 137 -32.08 16.87 12.09
C TYR A 137 -31.64 18.02 12.99
N ASP A 138 -30.95 17.69 14.10
CA ASP A 138 -30.54 18.68 15.11
C ASP A 138 -29.10 19.19 14.89
N ILE A 139 -28.35 18.56 13.97
CA ILE A 139 -26.95 18.88 13.70
C ILE A 139 -26.74 19.05 12.19
N PRO A 140 -26.94 20.26 11.66
CA PRO A 140 -26.84 20.52 10.22
C PRO A 140 -25.47 20.10 9.59
N TYR A 141 -24.41 20.12 10.40
CA TYR A 141 -23.07 19.68 9.96
C TYR A 141 -23.00 18.20 9.57
N LEU A 142 -23.90 17.38 10.10
CA LEU A 142 -23.95 15.92 9.82
C LEU A 142 -24.91 15.54 8.69
N THR A 143 -25.60 16.49 8.08
CA THR A 143 -26.50 16.22 6.95
C THR A 143 -25.77 15.59 5.77
N ASP A 144 -24.56 16.06 5.46
CA ASP A 144 -23.72 15.51 4.39
C ASP A 144 -22.97 14.23 4.79
N GLY A 145 -23.27 13.66 5.95
CA GLY A 145 -22.61 12.49 6.50
C GLY A 145 -21.17 12.76 7.00
N LEU A 146 -20.50 11.69 7.40
CA LEU A 146 -19.09 11.72 7.77
C LEU A 146 -18.23 11.32 6.58
N LYS A 147 -17.47 12.26 6.03
CA LYS A 147 -16.61 11.99 4.87
C LYS A 147 -15.52 10.97 5.23
N LEU A 148 -15.38 9.93 4.39
CA LEU A 148 -14.43 8.83 4.59
C LEU A 148 -13.00 9.31 4.85
N VAL A 149 -12.56 10.40 4.21
CA VAL A 149 -11.23 10.97 4.43
C VAL A 149 -11.03 11.46 5.87
N ILE A 150 -12.04 12.07 6.47
CA ILE A 150 -11.96 12.58 7.86
C ILE A 150 -11.86 11.41 8.83
N VAL A 151 -12.68 10.38 8.63
CA VAL A 151 -12.64 9.13 9.42
C VAL A 151 -11.28 8.44 9.25
N GLY A 152 -10.79 8.34 8.00
CA GLY A 152 -9.49 7.74 7.70
C GLY A 152 -8.32 8.49 8.35
N LEU A 153 -8.28 9.81 8.25
CA LEU A 153 -7.27 10.62 8.92
C LEU A 153 -7.33 10.46 10.45
N GLY A 154 -8.54 10.42 11.03
CA GLY A 154 -8.71 10.21 12.47
C GLY A 154 -8.22 8.85 12.95
N ILE A 155 -8.47 7.78 12.18
CA ILE A 155 -8.13 6.41 12.58
C ILE A 155 -6.67 6.07 12.26
N PHE A 156 -6.11 6.57 11.18
CA PHE A 156 -4.77 6.20 10.72
C PHE A 156 -3.72 7.28 11.01
N ALA A 157 -3.96 8.54 10.65
CA ALA A 157 -2.94 9.57 10.78
C ALA A 157 -2.76 10.06 12.22
N VAL A 158 -3.84 10.25 12.97
CA VAL A 158 -3.73 10.75 14.36
C VAL A 158 -2.98 9.77 15.26
N PRO A 159 -3.28 8.46 15.30
CA PRO A 159 -2.49 7.51 16.08
C PRO A 159 -1.03 7.46 15.68
N GLU A 160 -0.70 7.58 14.40
CA GLU A 160 0.68 7.59 13.92
C GLU A 160 1.42 8.84 14.42
N ILE A 161 0.81 10.02 14.30
CA ILE A 161 1.40 11.27 14.83
C ILE A 161 1.64 11.15 16.34
N VAL A 162 0.65 10.64 17.10
CA VAL A 162 0.80 10.44 18.56
C VAL A 162 1.91 9.44 18.85
N SER A 163 2.02 8.36 18.08
CA SER A 163 3.08 7.37 18.22
C SER A 163 4.46 7.99 17.99
N LEU A 164 4.62 8.79 16.95
CA LEU A 164 5.86 9.50 16.64
C LEU A 164 6.24 10.51 17.72
N LEU A 165 5.28 11.28 18.25
CA LEU A 165 5.50 12.23 19.32
C LEU A 165 5.91 11.55 20.65
N ARG A 166 5.49 10.31 20.88
CA ARG A 166 5.85 9.52 22.07
C ARG A 166 7.21 8.83 21.96
N GLN A 167 7.74 8.71 20.74
CA GLN A 167 9.08 8.16 20.51
C GLN A 167 10.13 9.25 20.77
N ASP A 168 10.51 9.40 22.04
CA ASP A 168 11.55 10.34 22.49
C ASP A 168 12.96 9.80 22.13
N ARG A 169 13.15 9.40 20.87
CA ARG A 169 14.41 8.92 20.35
C ARG A 169 14.88 9.86 19.25
N ALA A 170 16.10 10.37 19.43
CA ALA A 170 16.79 11.07 18.37
C ALA A 170 16.85 10.15 17.12
N ILE A 171 16.23 10.59 16.04
CA ILE A 171 16.06 9.86 14.78
C ILE A 171 17.40 9.59 14.10
N SER A 172 18.48 10.22 14.53
CA SER A 172 19.78 10.15 13.88
C SER A 172 20.91 9.98 14.89
N LYS A 173 21.38 8.74 15.02
CA LYS A 173 22.83 8.53 15.17
C LYS A 173 23.38 8.48 13.74
N GLU A 174 24.39 9.30 13.43
CA GLU A 174 25.05 9.31 12.12
C GLU A 174 25.41 7.88 11.70
N ALA A 175 24.56 7.27 10.88
CA ALA A 175 24.87 6.00 10.26
C ALA A 175 25.79 6.33 9.08
N LYS A 176 27.06 5.96 9.18
CA LYS A 176 27.98 6.06 8.04
C LYS A 176 27.46 5.13 6.96
N LEU A 177 27.01 5.67 5.84
CA LEU A 177 26.46 4.88 4.73
C LEU A 177 27.50 3.90 4.17
N GLY A 178 28.79 4.24 4.24
CA GLY A 178 29.87 3.42 3.70
C GLY A 178 29.92 3.47 2.17
N ALA A 179 30.78 2.65 1.60
CA ALA A 179 30.84 2.41 0.16
C ALA A 179 29.97 1.20 -0.21
N GLY A 180 29.63 1.05 -1.50
CA GLY A 180 28.96 -0.17 -1.98
C GLY A 180 27.60 0.04 -2.69
N TRP A 181 27.29 1.27 -3.09
CA TRP A 181 26.09 1.54 -3.89
C TRP A 181 26.02 0.67 -5.17
N GLY A 182 27.14 0.53 -5.90
CA GLY A 182 27.20 -0.33 -7.07
C GLY A 182 27.07 -1.82 -6.77
N ASP A 183 27.46 -2.26 -5.56
CA ASP A 183 27.39 -3.67 -5.18
C ASP A 183 25.96 -4.10 -4.94
N GLY A 184 25.12 -3.25 -4.32
CA GLY A 184 23.70 -3.57 -4.14
C GLY A 184 22.94 -3.68 -5.47
N VAL A 185 23.25 -2.85 -6.44
CA VAL A 185 22.70 -2.97 -7.80
C VAL A 185 23.17 -4.28 -8.46
N ARG A 186 24.45 -4.65 -8.31
CA ARG A 186 24.97 -5.94 -8.82
C ARG A 186 24.28 -7.13 -8.14
N ASP A 187 24.04 -7.06 -6.84
CA ASP A 187 23.32 -8.08 -6.09
C ASP A 187 21.88 -8.23 -6.62
N TRP A 188 21.21 -7.11 -6.90
CA TRP A 188 19.91 -7.15 -7.49
C TRP A 188 19.91 -7.78 -8.89
N VAL A 189 20.85 -7.41 -9.76
CA VAL A 189 20.99 -8.02 -11.10
C VAL A 189 21.23 -9.52 -11.00
N ALA A 190 22.07 -9.97 -10.05
CA ALA A 190 22.33 -11.39 -9.80
C ALA A 190 21.09 -12.14 -9.30
N ASN A 191 20.20 -11.45 -8.59
CA ASN A 191 18.97 -12.00 -8.02
C ASN A 191 17.68 -11.50 -8.71
N LYS A 192 17.75 -11.00 -9.94
CA LYS A 192 16.61 -10.43 -10.65
C LYS A 192 15.39 -11.35 -10.74
N TRP A 193 15.59 -12.66 -10.85
CA TRP A 193 14.50 -13.63 -10.87
C TRP A 193 13.79 -13.77 -9.52
N LEU A 194 14.51 -13.55 -8.42
CA LEU A 194 13.88 -13.45 -7.11
C LEU A 194 12.99 -12.19 -7.06
N SER A 195 13.51 -11.05 -7.54
CA SER A 195 12.76 -9.80 -7.63
C SER A 195 11.48 -9.96 -8.46
N VAL A 196 11.55 -10.61 -9.63
CA VAL A 196 10.37 -10.90 -10.46
C VAL A 196 9.33 -11.72 -9.69
N ARG A 197 9.74 -12.83 -9.07
CA ARG A 197 8.80 -13.70 -8.33
C ARG A 197 8.18 -12.98 -7.14
N CYS A 198 8.98 -12.22 -6.38
CA CYS A 198 8.48 -11.46 -5.25
C CYS A 198 7.57 -10.32 -5.68
N SER A 199 7.85 -9.65 -6.81
CA SER A 199 6.93 -8.64 -7.37
C SER A 199 5.59 -9.26 -7.78
N LEU A 200 5.57 -10.44 -8.39
CA LEU A 200 4.33 -11.15 -8.70
C LEU A 200 3.56 -11.54 -7.44
N ILE A 201 4.26 -12.00 -6.39
CA ILE A 201 3.64 -12.25 -5.08
C ILE A 201 3.03 -10.94 -4.55
N GLY A 202 3.77 -9.83 -4.64
CA GLY A 202 3.31 -8.52 -4.22
C GLY A 202 2.02 -8.12 -4.91
N VAL A 203 1.98 -8.21 -6.23
CA VAL A 203 0.79 -7.90 -7.02
C VAL A 203 -0.40 -8.77 -6.62
N VAL A 204 -0.23 -10.09 -6.57
CA VAL A 204 -1.33 -11.05 -6.25
C VAL A 204 -1.88 -10.79 -4.84
N VAL A 205 -1.01 -10.62 -3.86
CA VAL A 205 -1.43 -10.34 -2.48
C VAL A 205 -2.07 -8.95 -2.39
N GLY A 206 -1.54 -7.97 -3.14
CA GLY A 206 -2.08 -6.62 -3.19
C GLY A 206 -3.52 -6.55 -3.70
N VAL A 207 -3.91 -7.42 -4.65
CA VAL A 207 -5.29 -7.49 -5.15
C VAL A 207 -6.28 -7.88 -4.04
N ILE A 208 -5.83 -8.54 -2.98
CA ILE A 208 -6.70 -8.96 -1.88
C ILE A 208 -6.86 -7.79 -0.89
N PRO A 209 -8.07 -7.19 -0.79
CA PRO A 209 -8.28 -6.02 0.07
C PRO A 209 -7.86 -6.30 1.52
N GLY A 210 -7.16 -5.34 2.12
CA GLY A 210 -6.82 -5.35 3.53
C GLY A 210 -5.60 -6.19 3.94
N LEU A 211 -5.06 -7.09 3.10
CA LEU A 211 -3.85 -7.86 3.46
C LEU A 211 -2.63 -6.94 3.63
N GLY A 212 -2.55 -5.89 2.85
CA GLY A 212 -1.58 -4.82 3.03
C GLY A 212 -0.11 -5.25 2.96
N GLY A 213 0.77 -4.31 3.22
CA GLY A 213 2.21 -4.51 3.18
C GLY A 213 2.75 -5.45 4.27
N SER A 214 2.13 -5.45 5.45
CA SER A 214 2.58 -6.26 6.58
C SER A 214 2.54 -7.77 6.36
N VAL A 215 1.70 -8.24 5.45
CA VAL A 215 1.61 -9.68 5.11
C VAL A 215 2.51 -10.00 3.94
N VAL A 216 2.52 -9.17 2.90
CA VAL A 216 3.29 -9.43 1.69
C VAL A 216 4.79 -9.44 1.94
N ASP A 217 5.25 -8.55 2.81
CA ASP A 217 6.63 -8.41 3.24
C ASP A 217 7.18 -9.75 3.79
N TRP A 218 6.44 -10.38 4.71
CA TRP A 218 6.79 -11.68 5.28
C TRP A 218 6.68 -12.84 4.30
N ILE A 219 5.67 -12.84 3.42
CA ILE A 219 5.52 -13.88 2.39
C ILE A 219 6.71 -13.84 1.43
N ALA A 220 7.12 -12.65 0.99
CA ALA A 220 8.25 -12.49 0.09
C ALA A 220 9.58 -12.85 0.76
N TYR A 221 9.77 -12.48 2.02
CA TYR A 221 10.93 -12.92 2.80
C TYR A 221 10.97 -14.44 2.93
N GLY A 222 9.85 -15.07 3.31
CA GLY A 222 9.72 -16.52 3.39
C GLY A 222 10.01 -17.21 2.05
N HIS A 223 9.54 -16.63 0.94
CA HIS A 223 9.85 -17.12 -0.40
C HIS A 223 11.35 -17.02 -0.72
N ALA A 224 12.00 -15.91 -0.38
CA ALA A 224 13.44 -15.75 -0.55
C ALA A 224 14.22 -16.81 0.23
N VAL A 225 13.86 -17.06 1.49
CA VAL A 225 14.46 -18.10 2.33
C VAL A 225 14.26 -19.49 1.72
N GLN A 226 13.03 -19.82 1.30
CA GLN A 226 12.69 -21.16 0.81
C GLN A 226 13.38 -21.48 -0.52
N THR A 227 13.52 -20.50 -1.41
CA THR A 227 14.09 -20.71 -2.75
C THR A 227 15.61 -20.60 -2.78
N THR A 228 16.23 -20.23 -1.66
CA THR A 228 17.69 -20.14 -1.53
C THR A 228 18.26 -21.46 -1.02
N LYS A 229 19.35 -21.95 -1.65
CA LYS A 229 20.02 -23.20 -1.24
C LYS A 229 20.66 -23.07 0.13
N ASP A 230 21.51 -22.06 0.33
CA ASP A 230 22.12 -21.79 1.63
C ASP A 230 21.34 -20.70 2.38
N LYS A 231 20.74 -21.12 3.49
CA LYS A 231 19.87 -20.28 4.33
C LYS A 231 20.57 -19.72 5.56
N SER A 232 21.84 -20.05 5.77
CA SER A 232 22.58 -19.78 7.01
C SER A 232 22.77 -18.29 7.33
N ASN A 233 22.71 -17.44 6.31
CA ASN A 233 22.93 -15.99 6.41
C ASN A 233 21.66 -15.18 6.60
N PHE A 234 20.47 -15.76 6.38
CA PHE A 234 19.21 -15.05 6.62
C PHE A 234 19.06 -14.67 8.10
N GLY A 235 18.61 -13.44 8.34
CA GLY A 235 18.60 -12.82 9.66
C GLY A 235 19.96 -12.32 10.14
N LYS A 236 21.01 -12.44 9.31
CA LYS A 236 22.39 -12.03 9.63
C LYS A 236 22.99 -11.08 8.58
N GLY A 237 22.20 -10.58 7.67
CA GLY A 237 22.62 -9.67 6.60
C GLY A 237 22.74 -10.36 5.24
N GLU A 238 21.75 -11.15 4.87
CA GLU A 238 21.59 -11.73 3.54
C GLU A 238 20.86 -10.75 2.61
N VAL A 239 21.50 -10.30 1.56
CA VAL A 239 20.92 -9.28 0.66
C VAL A 239 19.60 -9.73 0.01
N ARG A 240 19.40 -11.03 -0.21
CA ARG A 240 18.13 -11.58 -0.74
C ARG A 240 16.96 -11.41 0.22
N GLY A 241 17.25 -11.33 1.53
CA GLY A 241 16.28 -10.98 2.57
C GLY A 241 15.85 -9.51 2.55
N VAL A 242 16.57 -8.67 1.79
CA VAL A 242 16.18 -7.29 1.47
C VAL A 242 15.48 -7.22 0.11
N ILE A 243 16.07 -7.83 -0.92
CA ILE A 243 15.56 -7.79 -2.31
C ILE A 243 14.12 -8.34 -2.41
N GLY A 244 13.84 -9.47 -1.75
CA GLY A 244 12.51 -10.10 -1.81
C GLY A 244 11.39 -9.19 -1.29
N PRO A 245 11.43 -8.80 -0.01
CA PRO A 245 10.44 -7.91 0.59
C PRO A 245 10.27 -6.60 -0.17
N GLU A 246 11.35 -5.91 -0.48
CA GLU A 246 11.31 -4.61 -1.16
C GLU A 246 10.67 -4.70 -2.56
N SER A 247 10.98 -5.75 -3.33
CA SER A 247 10.34 -5.98 -4.63
C SER A 247 8.83 -6.20 -4.50
N SER A 248 8.39 -6.94 -3.48
CA SER A 248 6.98 -7.24 -3.29
C SER A 248 6.20 -6.05 -2.76
N ASN A 249 6.83 -5.25 -1.94
CA ASN A 249 6.19 -4.15 -1.23
C ASN A 249 5.74 -3.03 -2.17
N ASN A 250 6.59 -2.62 -3.11
CA ASN A 250 6.20 -1.63 -4.11
C ASN A 250 5.26 -2.23 -5.18
N ALA A 251 5.45 -3.49 -5.57
CA ALA A 251 4.57 -4.15 -6.53
C ALA A 251 3.14 -4.32 -6.00
N LYS A 252 2.98 -4.50 -4.69
CA LYS A 252 1.69 -4.58 -3.99
C LYS A 252 0.85 -3.30 -4.18
N GLU A 253 1.46 -2.13 -4.32
CA GLU A 253 0.68 -0.90 -4.53
C GLU A 253 -0.08 -0.93 -5.86
N GLY A 254 0.54 -1.44 -6.93
CA GLY A 254 -0.16 -1.67 -8.19
C GLY A 254 -1.28 -2.71 -8.08
N GLY A 255 -1.03 -3.80 -7.32
CA GLY A 255 -2.06 -4.80 -7.03
C GLY A 255 -3.24 -4.24 -6.24
N GLY A 256 -2.96 -3.47 -5.18
CA GLY A 256 -3.98 -2.88 -4.32
C GLY A 256 -4.82 -1.79 -4.98
N LEU A 257 -4.29 -1.14 -6.02
CA LEU A 257 -5.07 -0.22 -6.84
C LEU A 257 -6.13 -0.94 -7.70
N VAL A 258 -6.01 -2.24 -7.93
CA VAL A 258 -7.02 -3.02 -8.66
C VAL A 258 -8.39 -2.95 -7.96
N PRO A 259 -8.57 -3.48 -6.73
CA PRO A 259 -9.86 -3.39 -6.05
C PRO A 259 -10.25 -1.93 -5.77
N THR A 260 -9.28 -1.05 -5.55
CA THR A 260 -9.51 0.35 -5.26
C THR A 260 -10.13 1.08 -6.45
N LEU A 261 -9.52 1.01 -7.63
CA LEU A 261 -9.99 1.75 -8.80
C LEU A 261 -11.18 1.09 -9.50
N LEU A 262 -11.28 -0.25 -9.46
CA LEU A 262 -12.33 -0.96 -10.18
C LEU A 262 -13.63 -1.07 -9.37
N PHE A 263 -13.51 -1.18 -8.05
CA PHE A 263 -14.67 -1.47 -7.20
C PHE A 263 -14.87 -0.46 -6.06
N GLY A 264 -13.98 0.53 -5.90
CA GLY A 264 -14.03 1.46 -4.78
C GLY A 264 -13.72 0.82 -3.42
N ILE A 265 -13.10 -0.37 -3.43
CA ILE A 265 -12.73 -1.11 -2.21
C ILE A 265 -11.25 -0.88 -1.91
N PRO A 266 -10.89 -0.19 -0.80
CA PRO A 266 -9.50 0.12 -0.53
C PRO A 266 -8.67 -1.13 -0.26
N GLY A 267 -7.55 -1.29 -0.97
CA GLY A 267 -6.58 -2.37 -0.75
C GLY A 267 -5.76 -2.20 0.53
N SER A 268 -5.65 -0.97 1.04
CA SER A 268 -4.89 -0.62 2.24
C SER A 268 -5.43 0.65 2.90
N GLY A 269 -4.94 0.99 4.11
CA GLY A 269 -5.31 2.23 4.80
C GLY A 269 -4.97 3.49 3.99
N SER A 270 -3.83 3.52 3.32
CA SER A 270 -3.43 4.63 2.43
C SER A 270 -4.38 4.77 1.24
N MET A 271 -4.87 3.66 0.70
CA MET A 271 -5.85 3.67 -0.40
C MET A 271 -7.25 4.10 0.07
N ALA A 272 -7.62 3.83 1.32
CA ALA A 272 -8.85 4.37 1.89
C ALA A 272 -8.81 5.90 1.99
N ILE A 273 -7.68 6.46 2.42
CA ILE A 273 -7.45 7.91 2.44
C ILE A 273 -7.46 8.46 1.01
N PHE A 274 -6.84 7.76 0.07
CA PHE A 274 -6.81 8.13 -1.34
C PHE A 274 -8.22 8.22 -1.96
N ILE A 275 -9.09 7.22 -1.73
CA ILE A 275 -10.50 7.25 -2.20
C ILE A 275 -11.21 8.49 -1.64
N GLY A 276 -11.12 8.71 -0.32
CA GLY A 276 -11.76 9.85 0.32
C GLY A 276 -11.27 11.19 -0.20
N ALA A 277 -9.99 11.27 -0.51
CA ALA A 277 -9.39 12.50 -1.01
C ALA A 277 -9.73 12.77 -2.49
N ILE A 278 -9.87 11.76 -3.33
CA ILE A 278 -10.42 11.93 -4.70
C ILE A 278 -11.82 12.49 -4.63
N ALA A 279 -12.67 11.93 -3.76
CA ALA A 279 -14.04 12.41 -3.58
C ALA A 279 -14.11 13.88 -3.15
N LEU A 280 -13.14 14.37 -2.36
CA LEU A 280 -13.05 15.77 -1.97
C LEU A 280 -12.53 16.69 -3.09
N LEU A 281 -11.53 16.23 -3.84
CA LEU A 281 -10.90 17.04 -4.90
C LEU A 281 -11.74 17.11 -6.17
N GLY A 282 -12.50 16.06 -6.45
CA GLY A 282 -13.37 15.93 -7.62
C GLY A 282 -14.71 16.68 -7.49
N SER A 283 -14.91 17.45 -6.42
CA SER A 283 -16.20 18.15 -6.18
C SER A 283 -17.44 17.25 -6.28
N GLY A 284 -17.26 15.94 -6.01
CA GLY A 284 -18.30 14.93 -6.17
C GLY A 284 -18.50 14.38 -7.59
N GLU A 285 -17.77 14.90 -8.58
CA GLU A 285 -17.89 14.45 -9.99
C GLU A 285 -17.05 13.19 -10.28
N ILE A 286 -16.01 12.92 -9.48
CA ILE A 286 -15.13 11.76 -9.65
C ILE A 286 -15.36 10.77 -8.52
N GLU A 287 -16.01 9.67 -8.82
CA GLU A 287 -16.17 8.56 -7.91
C GLU A 287 -15.22 7.41 -8.27
N VAL A 288 -14.51 6.90 -7.27
CA VAL A 288 -13.63 5.74 -7.44
C VAL A 288 -14.47 4.47 -7.49
N GLY A 289 -14.29 3.69 -8.53
CA GLY A 289 -15.08 2.48 -8.77
C GLY A 289 -15.41 2.30 -10.25
N PRO A 290 -16.47 1.57 -10.60
CA PRO A 290 -16.86 1.30 -11.99
C PRO A 290 -17.12 2.54 -12.84
N SER A 291 -17.64 3.62 -12.24
CA SER A 291 -17.84 4.92 -12.89
C SER A 291 -16.51 5.51 -13.39
N MET A 292 -15.43 5.34 -12.63
CA MET A 292 -14.10 5.80 -13.01
C MET A 292 -13.58 5.11 -14.29
N LEU A 293 -13.91 3.83 -14.47
CA LEU A 293 -13.54 3.08 -15.69
C LEU A 293 -14.44 3.43 -16.88
N ARG A 294 -15.67 3.87 -16.63
CA ARG A 294 -16.63 4.24 -17.65
C ARG A 294 -16.38 5.64 -18.16
N ASP A 295 -16.33 6.61 -17.25
CA ASP A 295 -16.48 8.03 -17.54
C ASP A 295 -15.15 8.80 -17.42
N ASN A 296 -14.17 8.26 -16.66
CA ASN A 296 -12.90 8.91 -16.33
C ASN A 296 -11.68 7.98 -16.59
N LEU A 297 -11.66 7.31 -17.75
CA LEU A 297 -10.60 6.37 -18.10
C LEU A 297 -9.23 7.05 -18.24
N ASP A 298 -9.19 8.28 -18.71
CA ASP A 298 -8.00 9.14 -18.80
C ASP A 298 -7.38 9.41 -17.43
N ILE A 299 -8.22 9.70 -16.42
CA ILE A 299 -7.77 9.85 -15.03
C ILE A 299 -7.24 8.52 -14.50
N THR A 300 -7.92 7.41 -14.79
CA THR A 300 -7.49 6.07 -14.37
C THR A 300 -6.08 5.76 -14.90
N TYR A 301 -5.83 5.97 -16.18
CA TYR A 301 -4.48 5.78 -16.74
C TYR A 301 -3.47 6.82 -16.25
N SER A 302 -3.90 8.05 -15.98
CA SER A 302 -3.03 9.04 -15.35
C SER A 302 -2.55 8.58 -13.98
N ILE A 303 -3.39 7.93 -13.17
CA ILE A 303 -3.01 7.33 -11.88
C ILE A 303 -1.92 6.28 -12.08
N VAL A 304 -2.06 5.40 -13.06
CA VAL A 304 -1.06 4.36 -13.38
C VAL A 304 0.29 4.96 -13.76
N TRP A 305 0.27 5.97 -14.64
CA TRP A 305 1.49 6.66 -15.07
C TRP A 305 2.13 7.43 -13.93
N LEU A 306 1.34 8.07 -13.09
CA LEU A 306 1.82 8.76 -11.89
C LEU A 306 2.44 7.78 -10.89
N LEU A 307 1.86 6.58 -10.73
CA LEU A 307 2.44 5.53 -9.91
C LEU A 307 3.84 5.12 -10.42
N ALA A 308 3.98 4.87 -11.73
CA ALA A 308 5.25 4.52 -12.34
C ALA A 308 6.28 5.65 -12.22
N LEU A 309 5.89 6.88 -12.57
CA LEU A 309 6.75 8.06 -12.52
C LEU A 309 7.22 8.35 -11.08
N ALA A 310 6.32 8.26 -10.11
CA ALA A 310 6.64 8.49 -8.70
C ALA A 310 7.66 7.48 -8.18
N ASN A 311 7.55 6.20 -8.56
CA ASN A 311 8.56 5.20 -8.21
C ASN A 311 9.94 5.54 -8.80
N VAL A 312 10.00 6.01 -10.04
CA VAL A 312 11.27 6.43 -10.68
C VAL A 312 11.85 7.65 -9.97
N VAL A 313 11.06 8.72 -9.85
CA VAL A 313 11.51 10.00 -9.25
C VAL A 313 11.85 9.79 -7.78
N GLY A 314 11.00 9.08 -7.02
CA GLY A 314 11.23 8.78 -5.61
C GLY A 314 12.51 7.99 -5.38
N THR A 315 12.77 6.96 -6.20
CA THR A 315 14.01 6.19 -6.13
C THR A 315 15.23 7.05 -6.43
N LEU A 316 15.16 7.91 -7.46
CA LEU A 316 16.28 8.83 -7.79
C LEU A 316 16.56 9.79 -6.63
N LEU A 317 15.52 10.34 -6.00
CA LEU A 317 15.66 11.21 -4.83
C LEU A 317 16.22 10.48 -3.59
N CYS A 318 15.94 9.19 -3.43
CA CYS A 318 16.48 8.38 -2.34
C CYS A 318 17.98 8.04 -2.53
N ILE A 319 18.47 8.08 -3.78
CA ILE A 319 19.87 7.77 -4.12
C ILE A 319 20.72 9.04 -4.15
N ALA A 320 20.12 10.19 -4.44
CA ALA A 320 20.81 11.49 -4.49
C ALA A 320 21.22 12.00 -3.11
#